data_bba561afce1c521ffa774c8fe8083eb1
#
_entry.id   bba561afce1c521ffa774c8fe8083eb1
#
_cell.length_a   1.000
_cell.length_b   1.000
_cell.length_c   1.000
_cell.angle_alpha   90.00
_cell.angle_beta   90.00
_cell.angle_gamma   90.00
#
_symmetry.space_group_name_H-M   'P 1'
#
loop_
_entity.id
_entity.type
_entity.pdbx_description
1 polymer ?
#
loop_
_entity_poly.entity_id
_entity_poly.type
_entity_poly.pdbx_seq_one_letter_code
_entity_poly.pdbx_strand_id
1 'polypeptide(L)'
;TITQGGAFLTLVHLDAITMSLLLSFTGPMVAVLGLIFLKERVTRLQWFGMAIFLAGVLVYFLPVTTLPKSVLGLGYALVTMIANSVSSVMGRGVNRDQRLDPMVVTGISMGIGAVVLLGGVVIFQGLPKLDLRAWLLLLLIGGLNTALAFWIWNHTLQSLTAMESSMINNSMLI
;
A
#
# COMPACT_ATOMS: atom_id res chain seq x y z
N THR A 1 5.26 1.32 -7.22
CA THR A 1 5.43 2.57 -8.04
C THR A 1 4.11 3.27 -8.30
N ILE A 2 3.11 2.58 -8.90
CA ILE A 2 1.79 3.20 -9.19
C ILE A 2 1.08 3.62 -7.90
N THR A 3 1.11 2.80 -6.86
CA THR A 3 0.50 3.09 -5.55
C THR A 3 1.11 4.33 -4.88
N GLN A 4 2.43 4.42 -4.84
CA GLN A 4 3.13 5.56 -4.23
C GLN A 4 2.97 6.84 -5.07
N GLY A 5 3.20 6.74 -6.40
CA GLY A 5 3.02 7.87 -7.29
C GLY A 5 1.59 8.38 -7.30
N GLY A 6 0.60 7.49 -7.32
CA GLY A 6 -0.81 7.85 -7.22
C GLY A 6 -1.17 8.53 -5.90
N ALA A 7 -0.56 8.10 -4.78
CA ALA A 7 -0.76 8.74 -3.49
C ALA A 7 -0.29 10.21 -3.49
N PHE A 8 0.90 10.48 -4.05
CA PHE A 8 1.39 11.86 -4.17
C PHE A 8 0.50 12.72 -5.07
N LEU A 9 0.07 12.19 -6.23
CA LEU A 9 -0.84 12.91 -7.12
C LEU A 9 -2.19 13.18 -6.45
N THR A 10 -2.69 12.26 -5.65
CA THR A 10 -3.92 12.45 -4.87
C THR A 10 -3.76 13.59 -3.88
N LEU A 11 -2.64 13.65 -3.13
CA LEU A 11 -2.37 14.71 -2.14
C LEU A 11 -2.23 16.10 -2.75
N VAL A 12 -1.86 16.21 -4.03
CA VAL A 12 -1.84 17.50 -4.73
C VAL A 12 -3.25 18.06 -4.94
N HIS A 13 -4.26 17.18 -5.05
CA HIS A 13 -5.62 17.56 -5.42
C HIS A 13 -6.65 17.37 -4.30
N LEU A 14 -6.35 16.54 -3.29
CA LEU A 14 -7.20 16.26 -2.14
C LEU A 14 -6.41 16.49 -0.85
N ASP A 15 -7.14 16.89 0.18
CA ASP A 15 -6.61 16.94 1.54
C ASP A 15 -6.30 15.53 2.08
N ALA A 16 -5.34 15.45 3.01
CA ALA A 16 -4.88 14.18 3.58
C ALA A 16 -6.02 13.41 4.28
N ILE A 17 -6.97 14.12 4.88
CA ILE A 17 -8.11 13.52 5.57
C ILE A 17 -9.00 12.76 4.58
N THR A 18 -9.41 13.43 3.48
CA THR A 18 -10.24 12.80 2.43
C THR A 18 -9.52 11.63 1.78
N MET A 19 -8.21 11.77 1.53
CA MET A 19 -7.40 10.68 0.99
C MET A 19 -7.35 9.48 1.94
N SER A 20 -7.11 9.68 3.24
CA SER A 20 -7.09 8.61 4.24
C SER A 20 -8.43 7.91 4.35
N LEU A 21 -9.55 8.66 4.30
CA LEU A 21 -10.89 8.09 4.27
C LEU A 21 -11.09 7.16 3.07
N LEU A 22 -10.74 7.61 1.86
CA LEU A 22 -10.87 6.81 0.65
C LEU A 22 -9.99 5.57 0.68
N LEU A 23 -8.74 5.71 1.14
CA LEU A 23 -7.81 4.57 1.27
C LEU A 23 -8.23 3.56 2.33
N SER A 24 -9.00 3.95 3.34
CA SER A 24 -9.55 3.03 4.34
C SER A 24 -10.48 1.97 3.72
N PHE A 25 -11.09 2.25 2.57
CA PHE A 25 -11.87 1.27 1.80
C PHE A 25 -11.01 0.22 1.07
N THR A 26 -9.69 0.37 1.07
CA THR A 26 -8.78 -0.66 0.52
C THR A 26 -8.97 -2.01 1.21
N GLY A 27 -9.20 -2.05 2.54
CA GLY A 27 -9.43 -3.28 3.29
C GLY A 27 -10.62 -4.11 2.79
N PRO A 28 -11.84 -3.55 2.73
CA PRO A 28 -12.99 -4.20 2.12
C PRO A 28 -12.75 -4.67 0.70
N MET A 29 -12.08 -3.86 -0.12
CA MET A 29 -11.77 -4.20 -1.50
C MET A 29 -10.80 -5.38 -1.60
N VAL A 30 -9.75 -5.41 -0.76
CA VAL A 30 -8.81 -6.54 -0.66
C VAL A 30 -9.54 -7.81 -0.21
N ALA A 31 -10.48 -7.72 0.73
CA ALA A 31 -11.27 -8.87 1.16
C ALA A 31 -12.09 -9.47 0.01
N VAL A 32 -12.77 -8.63 -0.76
CA VAL A 32 -13.55 -9.06 -1.93
C VAL A 32 -12.63 -9.66 -3.01
N LEU A 33 -11.53 -9.00 -3.33
CA LEU A 33 -10.56 -9.52 -4.30
C LEU A 33 -9.89 -10.82 -3.83
N GLY A 34 -9.59 -10.95 -2.54
CA GLY A 34 -9.06 -12.17 -1.93
C GLY A 34 -10.02 -13.36 -2.04
N LEU A 35 -11.32 -13.12 -1.83
CA LEU A 35 -12.38 -14.12 -2.06
C LEU A 35 -12.39 -14.59 -3.52
N ILE A 36 -12.32 -13.65 -4.49
CA ILE A 36 -12.47 -13.94 -5.91
C ILE A 36 -11.21 -14.61 -6.46
N PHE A 37 -10.04 -14.00 -6.25
CA PHE A 37 -8.78 -14.41 -6.90
C PHE A 37 -8.01 -15.46 -6.12
N LEU A 38 -7.94 -15.34 -4.79
CA LEU A 38 -7.21 -16.28 -3.94
C LEU A 38 -8.10 -17.39 -3.40
N LYS A 39 -9.43 -17.28 -3.56
CA LYS A 39 -10.42 -18.20 -3.00
C LYS A 39 -10.26 -18.36 -1.49
N GLU A 40 -9.79 -17.32 -0.82
CA GLU A 40 -9.68 -17.29 0.64
C GLU A 40 -11.06 -17.18 1.26
N ARG A 41 -11.32 -17.96 2.31
CA ARG A 41 -12.60 -17.90 3.02
C ARG A 41 -12.50 -16.90 4.16
N VAL A 42 -13.28 -15.85 4.06
CA VAL A 42 -13.41 -14.86 5.14
C VAL A 42 -14.39 -15.38 6.18
N THR A 43 -13.96 -15.46 7.43
CA THR A 43 -14.81 -15.92 8.54
C THR A 43 -15.83 -14.85 8.94
N ARG A 44 -16.91 -15.28 9.62
CA ARG A 44 -17.91 -14.32 10.14
C ARG A 44 -17.31 -13.32 11.12
N LEU A 45 -16.34 -13.74 11.91
CA LEU A 45 -15.64 -12.86 12.87
C LEU A 45 -14.82 -11.79 12.15
N GLN A 46 -14.15 -12.15 11.05
CA GLN A 46 -13.41 -11.21 10.23
C GLN A 46 -14.32 -10.18 9.56
N TRP A 47 -15.49 -10.58 9.06
CA TRP A 47 -16.51 -9.66 8.54
C TRP A 47 -17.03 -8.71 9.61
N PHE A 48 -17.26 -9.22 10.81
CA PHE A 48 -17.69 -8.40 11.95
C PHE A 48 -16.61 -7.39 12.36
N GLY A 49 -15.34 -7.81 12.44
CA GLY A 49 -14.21 -6.94 12.69
C GLY A 49 -14.06 -5.83 11.62
N MET A 50 -14.25 -6.18 10.35
CA MET A 50 -14.25 -5.20 9.26
C MET A 50 -15.41 -4.19 9.38
N ALA A 51 -16.59 -4.63 9.76
CA ALA A 51 -17.73 -3.75 9.97
C ALA A 51 -17.47 -2.74 11.11
N ILE A 52 -16.89 -3.22 12.23
CA ILE A 52 -16.48 -2.35 13.35
C ILE A 52 -15.41 -1.35 12.90
N PHE A 53 -14.40 -1.82 12.17
CA PHE A 53 -13.35 -0.96 11.63
C PHE A 53 -13.93 0.15 10.74
N LEU A 54 -14.79 -0.19 9.79
CA LEU A 54 -15.44 0.79 8.92
C LEU A 54 -16.34 1.75 9.69
N ALA A 55 -17.06 1.26 10.70
CA ALA A 55 -17.85 2.13 11.57
C ALA A 55 -16.95 3.12 12.33
N GLY A 56 -15.80 2.68 12.86
CA GLY A 56 -14.80 3.55 13.49
C GLY A 56 -14.25 4.60 12.53
N VAL A 57 -13.89 4.19 11.31
CA VAL A 57 -13.44 5.10 10.26
C VAL A 57 -14.52 6.15 9.96
N LEU A 58 -15.78 5.75 9.78
CA LEU A 58 -16.88 6.68 9.53
C LEU A 58 -17.07 7.66 10.69
N VAL A 59 -17.06 7.20 11.93
CA VAL A 59 -17.18 8.06 13.12
C VAL A 59 -16.02 9.07 13.19
N TYR A 60 -14.80 8.62 12.93
CA TYR A 60 -13.63 9.49 12.95
C TYR A 60 -13.69 10.60 11.88
N PHE A 61 -14.19 10.26 10.70
CA PHE A 61 -14.26 11.18 9.57
C PHE A 61 -15.61 11.89 9.41
N LEU A 62 -16.65 11.57 10.20
CA LEU A 62 -17.98 12.20 10.14
C LEU A 62 -17.98 13.74 10.21
N PRO A 63 -17.04 14.43 10.89
CA PRO A 63 -16.99 15.89 10.86
C PRO A 63 -16.40 16.49 9.56
N VAL A 64 -16.10 15.68 8.56
CA VAL A 64 -15.57 16.20 7.28
C VAL A 64 -16.66 17.00 6.58
N THR A 65 -16.57 18.32 6.74
CA THR A 65 -17.46 19.30 6.14
C THR A 65 -17.12 19.67 4.70
N THR A 66 -16.02 19.12 4.19
CA THR A 66 -15.51 19.45 2.85
C THR A 66 -15.72 18.30 1.90
N LEU A 67 -16.71 18.42 1.02
CA LEU A 67 -16.81 17.57 -0.17
C LEU A 67 -15.52 17.71 -1.01
N PRO A 68 -15.05 16.62 -1.62
CA PRO A 68 -13.84 16.67 -2.46
C PRO A 68 -14.04 17.72 -3.55
N LYS A 69 -13.27 18.79 -3.50
CA LYS A 69 -13.35 19.92 -4.45
C LYS A 69 -12.84 19.57 -5.85
N SER A 70 -12.16 18.42 -6.00
CA SER A 70 -11.54 18.00 -7.26
C SER A 70 -12.00 16.61 -7.68
N VAL A 71 -12.75 16.54 -8.77
CA VAL A 71 -13.12 15.28 -9.42
C VAL A 71 -11.88 14.50 -9.89
N LEU A 72 -10.84 15.22 -10.34
CA LEU A 72 -9.56 14.61 -10.72
C LEU A 72 -8.86 13.97 -9.52
N GLY A 73 -8.84 14.65 -8.37
CA GLY A 73 -8.30 14.09 -7.13
C GLY A 73 -9.02 12.82 -6.69
N LEU A 74 -10.34 12.79 -6.81
CA LEU A 74 -11.14 11.59 -6.52
C LEU A 74 -10.78 10.44 -7.49
N GLY A 75 -10.59 10.74 -8.78
CA GLY A 75 -10.12 9.76 -9.76
C GLY A 75 -8.76 9.17 -9.40
N TYR A 76 -7.79 10.00 -9.04
CA TYR A 76 -6.47 9.52 -8.59
C TYR A 76 -6.55 8.68 -7.31
N ALA A 77 -7.39 9.07 -6.34
CA ALA A 77 -7.60 8.30 -5.12
C ALA A 77 -8.19 6.92 -5.40
N LEU A 78 -9.19 6.82 -6.28
CA LEU A 78 -9.79 5.54 -6.68
C LEU A 78 -8.77 4.64 -7.40
N VAL A 79 -8.01 5.17 -8.34
CA VAL A 79 -6.95 4.41 -9.03
C VAL A 79 -5.91 3.92 -8.02
N THR A 80 -5.50 4.77 -7.08
CA THR A 80 -4.54 4.41 -6.03
C THR A 80 -5.09 3.31 -5.12
N MET A 81 -6.36 3.39 -4.72
CA MET A 81 -7.04 2.39 -3.91
C MET A 81 -7.10 1.04 -4.63
N ILE A 82 -7.48 1.04 -5.91
CA ILE A 82 -7.53 -0.18 -6.74
C ILE A 82 -6.13 -0.77 -6.87
N ALA A 83 -5.13 0.03 -7.23
CA ALA A 83 -3.76 -0.42 -7.38
C ALA A 83 -3.18 -0.99 -6.07
N ASN A 84 -3.50 -0.37 -4.93
CA ASN A 84 -3.12 -0.85 -3.60
C ASN A 84 -3.77 -2.21 -3.28
N SER A 85 -5.07 -2.34 -3.56
CA SER A 85 -5.82 -3.56 -3.34
C SER A 85 -5.29 -4.72 -4.20
N VAL A 86 -5.06 -4.47 -5.48
CA VAL A 86 -4.48 -5.46 -6.40
C VAL A 86 -3.07 -5.85 -5.94
N SER A 87 -2.22 -4.87 -5.57
CA SER A 87 -0.87 -5.15 -5.08
C SER A 87 -0.88 -6.01 -3.81
N SER A 88 -1.80 -5.75 -2.88
CA SER A 88 -1.96 -6.54 -1.65
C SER A 88 -2.34 -7.99 -1.94
N VAL A 89 -3.32 -8.20 -2.82
CA VAL A 89 -3.78 -9.52 -3.23
C VAL A 89 -2.68 -10.27 -4.00
N MET A 90 -1.97 -9.61 -4.90
CA MET A 90 -0.83 -10.20 -5.61
C MET A 90 0.31 -10.55 -4.66
N GLY A 91 0.65 -9.66 -3.72
CA GLY A 91 1.67 -9.91 -2.70
C GLY A 91 1.33 -11.15 -1.87
N ARG A 92 0.08 -11.27 -1.42
CA ARG A 92 -0.39 -12.48 -0.72
C ARG A 92 -0.34 -13.72 -1.63
N GLY A 93 -0.79 -13.59 -2.88
CA GLY A 93 -0.78 -14.70 -3.85
C GLY A 93 0.62 -15.27 -4.08
N VAL A 94 1.64 -14.42 -4.20
CA VAL A 94 3.03 -14.84 -4.37
C VAL A 94 3.60 -15.50 -3.11
N ASN A 95 3.26 -14.97 -1.93
CA ASN A 95 3.83 -15.44 -0.66
C ASN A 95 3.05 -16.63 -0.04
N ARG A 96 1.78 -16.82 -0.41
CA ARG A 96 0.88 -17.83 0.15
C ARG A 96 1.42 -19.27 0.08
N ASP A 97 1.96 -19.62 -1.08
CA ASP A 97 2.39 -21.02 -1.35
C ASP A 97 3.76 -21.34 -0.74
N GLN A 98 4.43 -20.34 -0.14
CA GLN A 98 5.76 -20.45 0.47
C GLN A 98 6.84 -21.06 -0.45
N ARG A 99 6.62 -20.98 -1.78
CA ARG A 99 7.55 -21.53 -2.78
C ARG A 99 8.79 -20.67 -2.94
N LEU A 100 8.69 -19.40 -2.64
CA LEU A 100 9.77 -18.43 -2.74
C LEU A 100 10.11 -17.89 -1.34
N ASP A 101 11.41 -17.75 -1.11
CA ASP A 101 11.89 -17.08 0.10
C ASP A 101 11.43 -15.61 0.10
N PRO A 102 10.89 -15.09 1.22
CA PRO A 102 10.51 -13.68 1.34
C PRO A 102 11.61 -12.70 0.96
N MET A 103 12.87 -13.08 1.17
CA MET A 103 14.01 -12.26 0.79
C MET A 103 14.15 -12.15 -0.74
N VAL A 104 13.90 -13.24 -1.46
CA VAL A 104 13.92 -13.26 -2.93
C VAL A 104 12.76 -12.43 -3.48
N VAL A 105 11.56 -12.58 -2.94
CA VAL A 105 10.38 -11.79 -3.34
C VAL A 105 10.62 -10.30 -3.11
N THR A 106 11.18 -9.94 -1.94
CA THR A 106 11.54 -8.56 -1.61
C THR A 106 12.58 -8.02 -2.58
N GLY A 107 13.69 -8.77 -2.78
CA GLY A 107 14.80 -8.36 -3.65
C GLY A 107 14.35 -8.12 -5.08
N ILE A 108 13.58 -9.05 -5.66
CA ILE A 108 13.10 -8.91 -7.05
C ILE A 108 12.13 -7.73 -7.17
N SER A 109 11.13 -7.64 -6.30
CA SER A 109 10.11 -6.58 -6.39
C SER A 109 10.68 -5.18 -6.14
N MET A 110 11.58 -5.03 -5.17
CA MET A 110 12.28 -3.77 -4.92
C MET A 110 13.30 -3.46 -6.01
N GLY A 111 14.03 -4.48 -6.51
CA GLY A 111 14.97 -4.32 -7.60
C GLY A 111 14.32 -3.80 -8.87
N ILE A 112 13.22 -4.41 -9.30
CA ILE A 112 12.43 -3.91 -10.45
C ILE A 112 11.93 -2.49 -10.19
N GLY A 113 11.38 -2.22 -9.01
CA GLY A 113 10.92 -0.89 -8.63
C GLY A 113 12.03 0.16 -8.68
N ALA A 114 13.22 -0.18 -8.16
CA ALA A 114 14.38 0.70 -8.17
C ALA A 114 14.86 1.00 -9.59
N VAL A 115 14.96 0.00 -10.46
CA VAL A 115 15.37 0.17 -11.87
C VAL A 115 14.39 1.09 -12.60
N VAL A 116 13.09 0.90 -12.43
CA VAL A 116 12.06 1.73 -13.07
C VAL A 116 12.13 3.18 -12.57
N LEU A 117 12.27 3.39 -11.26
CA LEU A 117 12.34 4.73 -10.67
C LEU A 117 13.64 5.45 -11.03
N LEU A 118 14.79 4.77 -10.89
CA LEU A 118 16.08 5.34 -11.25
C LEU A 118 16.14 5.66 -12.74
N GLY A 119 15.65 4.76 -13.60
CA GLY A 119 15.54 5.03 -15.04
C GLY A 119 14.71 6.27 -15.34
N GLY A 120 13.56 6.42 -14.69
CA GLY A 120 12.74 7.63 -14.80
C GLY A 120 13.47 8.89 -14.34
N VAL A 121 14.10 8.86 -13.17
CA VAL A 121 14.84 10.03 -12.64
C VAL A 121 15.98 10.42 -13.58
N VAL A 122 16.77 9.44 -14.04
CA VAL A 122 17.91 9.70 -14.94
C VAL A 122 17.46 10.34 -16.26
N ILE A 123 16.33 9.87 -16.82
CA ILE A 123 15.80 10.37 -18.11
C ILE A 123 15.25 11.80 -17.95
N PHE A 124 14.51 12.09 -16.87
CA PHE A 124 13.79 13.36 -16.74
C PHE A 124 14.54 14.44 -15.95
N GLN A 125 15.39 14.06 -14.99
CA GLN A 125 16.01 15.02 -14.05
C GLN A 125 17.55 14.90 -13.99
N GLY A 126 18.13 13.84 -14.54
CA GLY A 126 19.56 13.53 -14.37
C GLY A 126 19.88 12.98 -12.98
N LEU A 127 21.11 12.56 -12.77
CA LEU A 127 21.57 12.05 -11.49
C LEU A 127 21.76 13.18 -10.46
N PRO A 128 21.16 13.07 -9.28
CA PRO A 128 21.34 14.08 -8.23
C PRO A 128 22.79 14.06 -7.72
N LYS A 129 23.38 15.23 -7.54
CA LYS A 129 24.69 15.38 -6.89
C LYS A 129 24.49 15.28 -5.39
N LEU A 130 24.71 14.10 -4.84
CA LEU A 130 24.57 13.82 -3.40
C LEU A 130 25.95 13.80 -2.75
N ASP A 131 26.06 14.36 -1.57
CA ASP A 131 27.24 14.24 -0.72
C ASP A 131 27.30 12.85 -0.03
N LEU A 132 28.44 12.54 0.57
CA LEU A 132 28.63 11.24 1.25
C LEU A 132 27.60 11.03 2.37
N ARG A 133 27.20 12.08 3.09
CA ARG A 133 26.21 11.97 4.18
C ARG A 133 24.84 11.59 3.64
N ALA A 134 24.42 12.19 2.53
CA ALA A 134 23.16 11.87 1.87
C ALA A 134 23.16 10.41 1.37
N TRP A 135 24.26 9.92 0.81
CA TRP A 135 24.39 8.52 0.42
C TRP A 135 24.31 7.57 1.60
N LEU A 136 24.99 7.86 2.73
CA LEU A 136 24.90 7.03 3.94
C LEU A 136 23.48 7.00 4.51
N LEU A 137 22.79 8.16 4.55
CA LEU A 137 21.39 8.23 4.99
C LEU A 137 20.46 7.44 4.07
N LEU A 138 20.65 7.53 2.76
CA LEU A 138 19.85 6.75 1.78
C LEU A 138 20.07 5.25 1.94
N LEU A 139 21.30 4.80 2.16
CA LEU A 139 21.62 3.40 2.41
C LEU A 139 20.97 2.92 3.72
N LEU A 140 21.02 3.71 4.78
CA LEU A 140 20.42 3.38 6.06
C LEU A 140 18.89 3.30 5.96
N ILE A 141 18.25 4.30 5.36
CA ILE A 141 16.79 4.32 5.18
C ILE A 141 16.35 3.21 4.22
N GLY A 142 17.04 3.05 3.10
CA GLY A 142 16.71 2.02 2.10
C GLY A 142 16.95 0.60 2.62
N GLY A 143 18.08 0.37 3.30
CA GLY A 143 18.44 -0.95 3.82
C GLY A 143 17.64 -1.34 5.07
N LEU A 144 17.73 -0.54 6.13
CA LEU A 144 17.09 -0.90 7.39
C LEU A 144 15.58 -0.60 7.40
N ASN A 145 15.19 0.61 7.04
CA ASN A 145 13.78 1.01 7.18
C ASN A 145 12.90 0.45 6.05
N THR A 146 13.43 0.31 4.84
CA THR A 146 12.63 -0.15 3.70
C THR A 146 12.82 -1.62 3.41
N ALA A 147 14.04 -2.08 3.14
CA ALA A 147 14.27 -3.47 2.73
C ALA A 147 13.93 -4.46 3.86
N LEU A 148 14.36 -4.17 5.11
CA LEU A 148 14.03 -5.01 6.26
C LEU A 148 12.53 -5.04 6.54
N ALA A 149 11.86 -3.87 6.49
CA ALA A 149 10.42 -3.79 6.70
C ALA A 149 9.65 -4.60 5.63
N PHE A 150 10.03 -4.49 4.35
CA PHE A 150 9.41 -5.28 3.28
C PHE A 150 9.70 -6.78 3.40
N TRP A 151 10.88 -7.17 3.86
CA TRP A 151 11.19 -8.57 4.13
C TRP A 151 10.30 -9.13 5.24
N ILE A 152 10.17 -8.42 6.37
CA ILE A 152 9.29 -8.80 7.47
C ILE A 152 7.84 -8.88 6.97
N TRP A 153 7.40 -7.92 6.18
CA TRP A 153 6.06 -7.88 5.59
C TRP A 153 5.79 -9.10 4.70
N ASN A 154 6.69 -9.41 3.77
CA ASN A 154 6.55 -10.58 2.90
C ASN A 154 6.57 -11.89 3.70
N HIS A 155 7.38 -11.98 4.75
CA HIS A 155 7.37 -13.13 5.65
C HIS A 155 6.01 -13.26 6.37
N THR A 156 5.46 -12.18 6.86
CA THR A 156 4.14 -12.15 7.52
C THR A 156 3.02 -12.52 6.57
N LEU A 157 3.11 -12.12 5.29
CA LEU A 157 2.15 -12.50 4.25
C LEU A 157 2.12 -14.01 3.96
N GLN A 158 3.08 -14.79 4.41
CA GLN A 158 3.03 -16.25 4.31
C GLN A 158 2.00 -16.88 5.27
N SER A 159 1.68 -16.22 6.37
CA SER A 159 0.78 -16.72 7.40
C SER A 159 -0.58 -16.01 7.43
N LEU A 160 -0.61 -14.72 7.13
CA LEU A 160 -1.84 -13.93 7.17
C LEU A 160 -2.63 -14.03 5.87
N THR A 161 -3.96 -13.98 5.97
CA THR A 161 -4.85 -13.81 4.82
C THR A 161 -4.72 -12.41 4.21
N ALA A 162 -5.15 -12.24 2.96
CA ALA A 162 -5.14 -10.93 2.29
C ALA A 162 -5.97 -9.89 3.07
N MET A 163 -7.10 -10.31 3.65
CA MET A 163 -7.94 -9.46 4.47
C MET A 163 -7.25 -9.02 5.75
N GLU A 164 -6.67 -9.94 6.52
CA GLU A 164 -5.98 -9.63 7.78
C GLU A 164 -4.81 -8.67 7.56
N SER A 165 -3.99 -8.94 6.54
CA SER A 165 -2.86 -8.08 6.20
C SER A 165 -3.31 -6.67 5.78
N SER A 166 -4.42 -6.54 5.04
CA SER A 166 -4.95 -5.24 4.65
C SER A 166 -5.54 -4.46 5.82
N MET A 167 -6.19 -5.13 6.77
CA MET A 167 -6.70 -4.48 7.98
C MET A 167 -5.58 -3.93 8.86
N ILE A 168 -4.50 -4.71 9.05
CA ILE A 168 -3.31 -4.27 9.79
C ILE A 168 -2.69 -3.04 9.09
N ASN A 169 -2.54 -3.10 7.77
CA ASN A 169 -1.98 -1.98 7.01
C ASN A 169 -2.86 -0.73 7.07
N ASN A 170 -4.19 -0.89 7.04
CA ASN A 170 -5.12 0.24 7.12
C ASN A 170 -5.20 0.86 8.52
N SER A 171 -4.91 0.11 9.58
CA SER A 171 -4.85 0.67 10.94
C SER A 171 -3.77 1.74 11.12
N MET A 172 -2.79 1.78 10.21
CA MET A 172 -1.77 2.83 10.18
C MET A 172 -2.29 4.18 9.60
N LEU A 173 -3.49 4.19 9.00
CA LEU A 173 -4.07 5.41 8.39
C LEU A 173 -4.87 6.25 9.39
N ILE A 174 -5.12 5.73 10.58
CA ILE A 174 -5.84 6.37 11.69
C ILE A 174 -4.84 6.89 12.72
#